data_d5cf21ab7ccfcd0dcac51d33e932d69a
#
_entry.id   d5cf21ab7ccfcd0dcac51d33e932d69a
#
_cell.length_a   1.000
_cell.length_b   1.000
_cell.length_c   1.000
_cell.angle_alpha   90.00
_cell.angle_beta   90.00
_cell.angle_gamma   90.00
#
_symmetry.space_group_name_H-M   'P 1'
#
loop_
_entity.id
_entity.type
_entity.pdbx_description
1 polymer ?
#
loop_
_entity_poly.entity_id
_entity_poly.type
_entity_poly.pdbx_seq_one_letter_code
_entity_poly.pdbx_strand_id
1 'polypeptide(L)'
;FSQGLAATIASEGMPVTVIDLQPPAASSAQVRWVQGDGTGAEALLKAGVAQAAGIVAATSSDVDNLSATFTARELNPGLFTIVRQNNMGNRPLFERFAADLTMVPSEVIAHECLAILTTPMLAPFLRLAQTADWCEPLLQRLTAQLGWEAPEVWSLRISA
;
A
#
# COMPACT_ATOMS: atom_id res chain seq x y z
N PHE A 1 10.12 -0.08 -6.67
CA PHE A 1 8.98 -0.03 -5.75
C PHE A 1 7.87 -1.00 -6.17
N SER A 2 7.38 -0.91 -7.42
CA SER A 2 6.27 -1.75 -7.92
C SER A 2 6.53 -3.26 -7.82
N GLN A 3 7.73 -3.71 -8.13
CA GLN A 3 8.09 -5.14 -8.04
C GLN A 3 8.01 -5.67 -6.61
N GLY A 4 8.56 -4.93 -5.63
CA GLY A 4 8.51 -5.33 -4.21
C GLY A 4 7.08 -5.39 -3.69
N LEU A 5 6.29 -4.35 -3.96
CA LEU A 5 4.89 -4.31 -3.57
C LEU A 5 4.09 -5.46 -4.20
N ALA A 6 4.25 -5.69 -5.50
CA ALA A 6 3.57 -6.76 -6.20
C ALA A 6 3.93 -8.15 -5.64
N ALA A 7 5.21 -8.38 -5.34
CA ALA A 7 5.67 -9.63 -4.73
C ALA A 7 5.06 -9.86 -3.34
N THR A 8 5.01 -8.80 -2.50
CA THR A 8 4.40 -8.88 -1.17
C THR A 8 2.91 -9.20 -1.26
N ILE A 9 2.14 -8.50 -2.11
CA ILE A 9 0.71 -8.76 -2.28
C ILE A 9 0.47 -10.18 -2.83
N ALA A 10 1.29 -10.63 -3.78
CA ALA A 10 1.18 -11.98 -4.33
C ALA A 10 1.51 -13.07 -3.30
N SER A 11 2.45 -12.82 -2.37
CA SER A 11 2.77 -13.78 -1.28
C SER A 11 1.61 -13.97 -0.29
N GLU A 12 0.72 -13.00 -0.18
CA GLU A 12 -0.53 -13.11 0.59
C GLU A 12 -1.66 -13.83 -0.18
N GLY A 13 -1.35 -14.42 -1.34
CA GLY A 13 -2.29 -15.19 -2.15
C GLY A 13 -3.25 -14.34 -3.00
N MET A 14 -3.05 -13.03 -3.09
CA MET A 14 -3.87 -12.15 -3.91
C MET A 14 -3.36 -12.10 -5.36
N PRO A 15 -4.24 -12.20 -6.38
CA PRO A 15 -3.84 -12.07 -7.76
C PRO A 15 -3.41 -10.62 -8.06
N VAL A 16 -2.22 -10.45 -8.62
CA VAL A 16 -1.65 -9.14 -8.93
C VAL A 16 -1.31 -9.02 -10.41
N THR A 17 -1.72 -7.91 -11.02
CA THR A 17 -1.29 -7.51 -12.36
C THR A 17 -0.55 -6.17 -12.26
N VAL A 18 0.65 -6.10 -12.81
CA VAL A 18 1.45 -4.87 -12.89
C VAL A 18 1.47 -4.36 -14.32
N ILE A 19 1.21 -3.07 -14.48
CA ILE A 19 1.38 -2.36 -15.76
C ILE A 19 2.69 -1.58 -15.68
N ASP A 20 3.57 -1.78 -16.62
CA ASP A 20 4.84 -1.04 -16.72
C ASP A 20 5.23 -0.86 -18.19
N LEU A 21 5.88 0.26 -18.49
CA LEU A 21 6.42 0.52 -19.84
C LEU A 21 7.54 -0.49 -20.20
N GLN A 22 8.28 -0.93 -19.19
CA GLN A 22 9.39 -1.88 -19.32
C GLN A 22 9.28 -2.98 -18.26
N PRO A 23 8.44 -3.99 -18.49
CA PRO A 23 8.33 -5.10 -17.56
C PRO A 23 9.67 -5.86 -17.45
N PRO A 24 9.98 -6.42 -16.28
CA PRO A 24 11.24 -7.13 -16.06
C PRO A 24 11.33 -8.37 -16.96
N ALA A 25 12.55 -8.69 -17.41
CA ALA A 25 12.82 -9.88 -18.24
C ALA A 25 12.51 -11.20 -17.50
N ALA A 26 12.61 -11.22 -16.17
CA ALA A 26 12.24 -12.34 -15.32
C ALA A 26 11.14 -11.91 -14.36
N SER A 27 9.96 -12.51 -14.46
CA SER A 27 8.84 -12.30 -13.57
C SER A 27 8.57 -13.55 -12.73
N SER A 28 8.12 -13.38 -11.50
CA SER A 28 7.60 -14.51 -10.72
C SER A 28 6.31 -15.02 -11.37
N ALA A 29 6.06 -16.32 -11.30
CA ALA A 29 4.84 -16.92 -11.84
C ALA A 29 3.55 -16.41 -11.18
N GLN A 30 3.67 -15.75 -10.04
CA GLN A 30 2.56 -15.23 -9.24
C GLN A 30 2.12 -13.80 -9.62
N VAL A 31 2.92 -13.07 -10.40
CA VAL A 31 2.63 -11.69 -10.82
C VAL A 31 2.48 -11.62 -12.32
N ARG A 32 1.30 -11.21 -12.78
CA ARG A 32 1.05 -10.96 -14.20
C ARG A 32 1.60 -9.59 -14.60
N TRP A 33 2.27 -9.50 -15.73
CA TRP A 33 2.80 -8.25 -16.28
C TRP A 33 2.11 -7.88 -17.58
N VAL A 34 1.74 -6.61 -17.69
CA VAL A 34 1.19 -6.00 -18.89
C VAL A 34 2.12 -4.86 -19.29
N GLN A 35 2.70 -4.95 -20.48
CA GLN A 35 3.47 -3.84 -21.02
C GLN A 35 2.53 -2.77 -21.55
N GLY A 36 2.70 -1.55 -21.08
CA GLY A 36 1.89 -0.41 -21.51
C GLY A 36 2.00 0.80 -20.61
N ASP A 37 1.34 1.88 -21.05
CA ASP A 37 1.15 3.08 -20.27
C ASP A 37 -0.08 2.93 -19.37
N GLY A 38 0.15 2.89 -18.05
CA GLY A 38 -0.92 2.76 -17.04
C GLY A 38 -1.91 3.93 -17.00
N THR A 39 -1.64 5.04 -17.66
CA THR A 39 -2.58 6.17 -17.80
C THR A 39 -3.62 5.92 -18.89
N GLY A 40 -3.34 5.00 -19.82
CA GLY A 40 -4.19 4.68 -20.94
C GLY A 40 -5.22 3.59 -20.64
N ALA A 41 -6.46 3.78 -21.10
CA ALA A 41 -7.57 2.82 -20.92
C ALA A 41 -7.24 1.44 -21.50
N GLU A 42 -6.52 1.35 -22.61
CA GLU A 42 -6.16 0.08 -23.26
C GLU A 42 -5.32 -0.81 -22.36
N ALA A 43 -4.26 -0.26 -21.75
CA ALA A 43 -3.39 -1.01 -20.83
C ALA A 43 -4.15 -1.44 -19.57
N LEU A 44 -4.99 -0.58 -19.03
CA LEU A 44 -5.84 -0.87 -17.87
C LEU A 44 -6.85 -2.00 -18.17
N LEU A 45 -7.50 -1.97 -19.33
CA LEU A 45 -8.42 -3.03 -19.76
C LEU A 45 -7.70 -4.36 -19.97
N LYS A 46 -6.52 -4.35 -20.62
CA LYS A 46 -5.67 -5.54 -20.77
C LYS A 46 -5.23 -6.12 -19.43
N ALA A 47 -5.03 -5.25 -18.43
CA ALA A 47 -4.70 -5.66 -17.07
C ALA A 47 -5.89 -6.25 -16.31
N GLY A 48 -7.12 -6.03 -16.78
CA GLY A 48 -8.34 -6.56 -16.16
C GLY A 48 -8.98 -5.60 -15.13
N VAL A 49 -8.78 -4.29 -15.27
CA VAL A 49 -9.28 -3.28 -14.33
C VAL A 49 -10.79 -3.36 -14.09
N ALA A 50 -11.56 -3.77 -15.11
CA ALA A 50 -13.02 -3.87 -15.01
C ALA A 50 -13.51 -4.88 -13.94
N GLN A 51 -12.69 -5.85 -13.58
CA GLN A 51 -12.97 -6.87 -12.56
C GLN A 51 -12.01 -6.77 -11.36
N ALA A 52 -11.12 -5.79 -11.35
CA ALA A 52 -10.18 -5.60 -10.24
C ALA A 52 -10.90 -5.09 -8.97
N ALA A 53 -10.46 -5.55 -7.81
CA ALA A 53 -10.90 -5.04 -6.52
C ALA A 53 -10.28 -3.67 -6.20
N GLY A 54 -9.07 -3.41 -6.68
CA GLY A 54 -8.37 -2.15 -6.42
C GLY A 54 -7.25 -1.86 -7.40
N ILE A 55 -6.79 -0.63 -7.39
CA ILE A 55 -5.60 -0.14 -8.12
C ILE A 55 -4.64 0.57 -7.17
N VAL A 56 -3.35 0.37 -7.41
CA VAL A 56 -2.29 1.15 -6.77
C VAL A 56 -1.52 1.91 -7.85
N ALA A 57 -1.72 3.22 -7.92
CA ALA A 57 -0.97 4.11 -8.80
C ALA A 57 0.24 4.66 -8.04
N ALA A 58 1.43 4.16 -8.34
CA ALA A 58 2.64 4.42 -7.55
C ALA A 58 3.89 4.73 -8.39
N THR A 59 3.70 5.44 -9.50
CA THR A 59 4.81 5.94 -10.34
C THR A 59 5.54 7.10 -9.64
N SER A 60 6.62 7.57 -10.24
CA SER A 60 7.35 8.78 -9.79
C SER A 60 6.67 10.10 -10.18
N SER A 61 5.60 10.05 -10.97
CA SER A 61 4.85 11.22 -11.46
C SER A 61 3.49 11.30 -10.80
N ASP A 62 3.22 12.40 -10.10
CA ASP A 62 1.90 12.64 -9.47
C ASP A 62 0.79 12.78 -10.52
N VAL A 63 1.11 13.37 -11.67
CA VAL A 63 0.17 13.53 -12.79
C VAL A 63 -0.24 12.16 -13.35
N ASP A 64 0.73 11.28 -13.58
CA ASP A 64 0.45 9.93 -14.10
C ASP A 64 -0.32 9.10 -13.07
N ASN A 65 0.00 9.25 -11.78
CA ASN A 65 -0.73 8.56 -10.71
C ASN A 65 -2.20 8.98 -10.67
N LEU A 66 -2.48 10.28 -10.72
CA LEU A 66 -3.85 10.79 -10.76
C LEU A 66 -4.56 10.40 -12.06
N SER A 67 -3.89 10.51 -13.21
CA SER A 67 -4.45 10.15 -14.52
C SER A 67 -4.80 8.68 -14.61
N ALA A 68 -3.90 7.79 -14.21
CA ALA A 68 -4.12 6.35 -14.19
C ALA A 68 -5.32 5.98 -13.30
N THR A 69 -5.39 6.57 -12.12
CA THR A 69 -6.48 6.30 -11.19
C THR A 69 -7.81 6.85 -11.69
N PHE A 70 -7.81 8.05 -12.29
CA PHE A 70 -9.01 8.63 -12.90
C PHE A 70 -9.54 7.72 -14.01
N THR A 71 -8.67 7.34 -14.96
CA THR A 71 -9.05 6.45 -16.07
C THR A 71 -9.57 5.09 -15.56
N ALA A 72 -8.92 4.55 -14.53
CA ALA A 72 -9.35 3.28 -13.92
C ALA A 72 -10.73 3.37 -13.26
N ARG A 73 -11.04 4.47 -12.56
CA ARG A 73 -12.37 4.72 -11.95
C ARG A 73 -13.47 4.89 -12.99
N GLU A 74 -13.18 5.49 -14.13
CA GLU A 74 -14.14 5.57 -15.26
C GLU A 74 -14.46 4.18 -15.82
N LEU A 75 -13.46 3.27 -15.84
CA LEU A 75 -13.64 1.90 -16.32
C LEU A 75 -14.27 0.97 -15.27
N ASN A 76 -14.09 1.26 -13.99
CA ASN A 76 -14.63 0.49 -12.85
C ASN A 76 -14.95 1.44 -11.69
N PRO A 77 -16.19 1.95 -11.57
CA PRO A 77 -16.57 2.88 -10.52
C PRO A 77 -16.50 2.34 -9.09
N GLY A 78 -16.51 1.01 -8.93
CA GLY A 78 -16.39 0.36 -7.62
C GLY A 78 -14.94 0.03 -7.19
N LEU A 79 -13.96 0.52 -7.95
CA LEU A 79 -12.56 0.21 -7.74
C LEU A 79 -12.00 0.93 -6.51
N PHE A 80 -11.41 0.19 -5.58
CA PHE A 80 -10.66 0.78 -4.47
C PHE A 80 -9.35 1.40 -4.97
N THR A 81 -9.11 2.66 -4.65
CA THR A 81 -8.04 3.45 -5.24
C THR A 81 -6.97 3.84 -4.22
N ILE A 82 -5.73 3.43 -4.46
CA ILE A 82 -4.55 3.85 -3.69
C ILE A 82 -3.66 4.67 -4.61
N VAL A 83 -3.36 5.90 -4.22
CA VAL A 83 -2.57 6.83 -5.03
C VAL A 83 -1.36 7.32 -4.25
N ARG A 84 -0.18 7.19 -4.85
CA ARG A 84 1.04 7.75 -4.31
C ARG A 84 1.16 9.23 -4.68
N GLN A 85 1.37 10.06 -3.66
CA GLN A 85 1.74 11.46 -3.79
C GLN A 85 3.25 11.61 -3.55
N ASN A 86 3.98 12.13 -4.54
CA ASN A 86 5.43 12.34 -4.44
C ASN A 86 5.77 13.76 -4.00
N ASN A 87 4.99 14.75 -4.42
CA ASN A 87 5.23 16.17 -4.13
C ASN A 87 4.16 16.72 -3.18
N MET A 88 4.58 17.18 -2.01
CA MET A 88 3.70 17.79 -1.01
C MET A 88 2.96 19.03 -1.51
N GLY A 89 3.55 19.78 -2.45
CA GLY A 89 2.90 20.91 -3.10
C GLY A 89 1.64 20.57 -3.89
N ASN A 90 1.48 19.30 -4.27
CA ASN A 90 0.30 18.80 -4.98
C ASN A 90 -0.83 18.33 -4.04
N ARG A 91 -0.66 18.43 -2.71
CA ARG A 91 -1.67 17.99 -1.72
C ARG A 91 -3.09 18.46 -2.05
N PRO A 92 -3.35 19.74 -2.42
CA PRO A 92 -4.72 20.18 -2.74
C PRO A 92 -5.35 19.43 -3.92
N LEU A 93 -4.55 18.95 -4.89
CA LEU A 93 -5.04 18.15 -6.01
C LEU A 93 -5.46 16.77 -5.54
N PHE A 94 -4.66 16.13 -4.69
CA PHE A 94 -4.97 14.81 -4.14
C PHE A 94 -6.19 14.83 -3.23
N GLU A 95 -6.30 15.84 -2.36
CA GLU A 95 -7.48 16.04 -1.51
C GLU A 95 -8.76 16.23 -2.32
N ARG A 96 -8.69 17.00 -3.42
CA ARG A 96 -9.82 17.22 -4.31
C ARG A 96 -10.16 15.99 -5.17
N PHE A 97 -9.15 15.21 -5.52
CA PHE A 97 -9.33 13.95 -6.25
C PHE A 97 -10.05 12.90 -5.39
N ALA A 98 -9.85 12.92 -4.08
CA ALA A 98 -10.49 12.04 -3.09
C ALA A 98 -10.33 10.56 -3.46
N ALA A 99 -9.10 10.08 -3.59
CA ALA A 99 -8.82 8.65 -3.63
C ALA A 99 -9.16 8.00 -2.28
N ASP A 100 -9.45 6.70 -2.26
CA ASP A 100 -9.75 5.97 -1.02
C ASP A 100 -8.56 6.02 -0.06
N LEU A 101 -7.33 5.97 -0.61
CA LEU A 101 -6.09 6.16 0.15
C LEU A 101 -5.07 6.98 -0.65
N THR A 102 -4.59 8.08 -0.08
CA THR A 102 -3.42 8.80 -0.59
C THR A 102 -2.20 8.47 0.27
N MET A 103 -1.18 7.88 -0.35
CA MET A 103 0.07 7.52 0.32
C MET A 103 1.15 8.55 0.03
N VAL A 104 1.70 9.16 1.07
CA VAL A 104 2.83 10.10 1.00
C VAL A 104 4.05 9.42 1.61
N PRO A 105 4.99 8.88 0.82
CA PRO A 105 6.10 8.08 1.34
C PRO A 105 6.96 8.81 2.37
N SER A 106 7.18 10.11 2.20
CA SER A 106 7.94 10.92 3.17
C SER A 106 7.27 11.01 4.54
N GLU A 107 5.94 11.09 4.60
CA GLU A 107 5.19 11.10 5.86
C GLU A 107 5.23 9.71 6.53
N VAL A 108 5.07 8.64 5.74
CA VAL A 108 5.16 7.27 6.26
C VAL A 108 6.54 7.03 6.89
N ILE A 109 7.63 7.38 6.18
CA ILE A 109 8.99 7.23 6.69
C ILE A 109 9.20 8.10 7.94
N ALA A 110 8.72 9.33 7.94
CA ALA A 110 8.86 10.23 9.10
C ALA A 110 8.15 9.67 10.34
N HIS A 111 6.93 9.15 10.19
CA HIS A 111 6.20 8.52 11.29
C HIS A 111 6.90 7.26 11.81
N GLU A 112 7.43 6.42 10.92
CA GLU A 112 8.17 5.22 11.29
C GLU A 112 9.45 5.57 12.07
N CYS A 113 10.23 6.55 11.57
CA CYS A 113 11.40 7.05 12.27
C CYS A 113 11.04 7.62 13.65
N LEU A 114 9.97 8.41 13.73
CA LEU A 114 9.51 8.98 15.00
C LEU A 114 9.08 7.88 15.98
N ALA A 115 8.34 6.88 15.53
CA ALA A 115 7.91 5.76 16.35
C ALA A 115 9.11 4.99 16.93
N ILE A 116 10.14 4.73 16.11
CA ILE A 116 11.36 4.06 16.57
C ILE A 116 12.16 4.93 17.57
N LEU A 117 12.24 6.25 17.31
CA LEU A 117 12.97 7.18 18.18
C LEU A 117 12.29 7.38 19.53
N THR A 118 10.95 7.45 19.54
CA THR A 118 10.17 7.65 20.77
C THR A 118 9.96 6.35 21.56
N THR A 119 10.04 5.20 20.87
CA THR A 119 9.85 3.88 21.48
C THR A 119 11.00 2.95 21.08
N PRO A 120 12.18 3.08 21.68
CA PRO A 120 13.39 2.33 21.25
C PRO A 120 13.21 0.80 21.26
N MET A 121 12.31 0.29 22.09
CA MET A 121 12.00 -1.15 22.17
C MET A 121 11.08 -1.64 21.04
N LEU A 122 10.46 -0.73 20.26
CA LEU A 122 9.51 -1.11 19.21
C LEU A 122 10.18 -1.95 18.11
N ALA A 123 11.33 -1.52 17.61
CA ALA A 123 12.02 -2.24 16.54
C ALA A 123 12.52 -3.65 16.95
N PRO A 124 13.10 -3.86 18.14
CA PRO A 124 13.38 -5.20 18.66
C PRO A 124 12.14 -6.04 18.85
N PHE A 125 11.06 -5.46 19.36
CA PHE A 125 9.78 -6.13 19.56
C PHE A 125 9.16 -6.61 18.24
N LEU A 126 9.08 -5.74 17.23
CA LEU A 126 8.53 -6.09 15.91
C LEU A 126 9.34 -7.20 15.23
N ARG A 127 10.66 -7.19 15.35
CA ARG A 127 11.50 -8.29 14.84
C ARG A 127 11.20 -9.61 15.55
N LEU A 128 11.04 -9.57 16.86
CA LEU A 128 10.68 -10.76 17.64
C LEU A 128 9.27 -11.25 17.28
N ALA A 129 8.31 -10.35 17.11
CA ALA A 129 6.94 -10.69 16.75
C ALA A 129 6.83 -11.37 15.38
N GLN A 130 7.66 -11.00 14.40
CA GLN A 130 7.69 -11.62 13.08
C GLN A 130 8.17 -13.08 13.08
N THR A 131 8.90 -13.49 14.10
CA THR A 131 9.53 -14.82 14.18
C THR A 131 8.96 -15.71 15.29
N ALA A 132 8.02 -15.20 16.07
CA ALA A 132 7.54 -15.89 17.28
C ALA A 132 6.13 -16.46 17.10
N ASP A 133 5.98 -17.76 17.34
CA ASP A 133 4.71 -18.49 17.22
C ASP A 133 3.58 -18.00 18.16
N TRP A 134 3.93 -17.18 19.16
CA TRP A 134 2.95 -16.63 20.11
C TRP A 134 2.18 -15.40 19.58
N CYS A 135 2.66 -14.79 18.52
CA CYS A 135 2.10 -13.52 18.03
C CYS A 135 0.69 -13.72 17.46
N GLU A 136 0.49 -14.76 16.66
CA GLU A 136 -0.81 -15.08 16.06
C GLU A 136 -1.91 -15.39 17.12
N PRO A 137 -1.66 -16.27 18.11
CA PRO A 137 -2.63 -16.48 19.20
C PRO A 137 -2.91 -15.24 20.03
N LEU A 138 -1.92 -14.35 20.23
CA LEU A 138 -2.12 -13.11 20.94
C LEU A 138 -2.99 -12.14 20.14
N LEU A 139 -2.74 -12.00 18.85
CA LEU A 139 -3.56 -11.17 17.95
C LEU A 139 -5.01 -11.64 17.92
N GLN A 140 -5.24 -12.94 17.80
CA GLN A 140 -6.59 -13.51 17.83
C GLN A 140 -7.32 -13.19 19.15
N ARG A 141 -6.64 -13.30 20.28
CA ARG A 141 -7.21 -12.95 21.60
C ARG A 141 -7.52 -11.46 21.71
N LEU A 142 -6.62 -10.59 21.27
CA LEU A 142 -6.82 -9.14 21.28
C LEU A 142 -7.99 -8.75 20.37
N THR A 143 -8.04 -9.28 19.16
CA THR A 143 -9.15 -9.02 18.23
C THR A 143 -10.49 -9.50 18.76
N ALA A 144 -10.52 -10.65 19.44
CA ALA A 144 -11.73 -11.16 20.06
C ALA A 144 -12.23 -10.31 21.24
N GLN A 145 -11.33 -9.64 21.96
CA GLN A 145 -11.67 -8.78 23.12
C GLN A 145 -11.95 -7.32 22.75
N LEU A 146 -11.22 -6.77 21.79
CA LEU A 146 -11.23 -5.36 21.43
C LEU A 146 -11.98 -5.08 20.13
N GLY A 147 -12.34 -6.11 19.36
CA GLY A 147 -12.82 -5.95 17.99
C GLY A 147 -11.70 -5.46 17.08
N TRP A 148 -12.08 -4.67 16.06
CA TRP A 148 -11.14 -4.03 15.12
C TRP A 148 -10.78 -2.59 15.52
N GLU A 149 -11.21 -2.13 16.69
CA GLU A 149 -10.85 -0.81 17.20
C GLU A 149 -9.41 -0.83 17.73
N ALA A 150 -8.63 0.18 17.34
CA ALA A 150 -7.28 0.33 17.87
C ALA A 150 -7.36 0.64 19.37
N PRO A 151 -6.69 -0.13 20.25
CA PRO A 151 -6.71 0.13 21.67
C PRO A 151 -6.04 1.48 22.00
N GLU A 152 -6.54 2.19 23.01
CA GLU A 152 -5.83 3.35 23.55
C GLU A 152 -4.47 2.91 24.09
N VAL A 153 -3.40 3.52 23.59
CA VAL A 153 -2.03 3.22 24.02
C VAL A 153 -1.56 4.32 24.98
N TRP A 154 -1.18 3.93 26.18
CA TRP A 154 -0.55 4.81 27.15
C TRP A 154 0.82 4.25 27.56
N SER A 155 1.76 5.13 27.87
CA SER A 155 3.11 4.76 28.30
C SER A 155 3.32 5.05 29.79
N LEU A 156 3.91 4.09 30.50
CA LEU A 156 4.35 4.25 31.88
C LEU A 156 5.88 4.33 31.92
N ARG A 157 6.42 5.41 32.50
CA ARG A 157 7.86 5.50 32.75
C ARG A 157 8.17 4.86 34.09
N ILE A 158 8.93 3.79 34.09
CA ILE A 158 9.46 3.16 35.30
C ILE A 158 10.82 3.80 35.57
N SER A 159 10.94 4.53 36.70
CA SER A 159 12.23 5.00 37.21
C SER A 159 12.71 4.02 38.28
N ALA A 160 14.01 3.70 38.22
CA ALA A 160 14.68 2.93 39.27
C ALA A 160 14.89 3.78 40.51
#